data_0ba51452ad8a23611d92345596cf8884
#
_entry.id   0ba51452ad8a23611d92345596cf8884
#
_cell.length_a   1.000
_cell.length_b   1.000
_cell.length_c   1.000
_cell.angle_alpha   90.00
_cell.angle_beta   90.00
_cell.angle_gamma   90.00
#
_symmetry.space_group_name_H-M   'P 1'
#
loop_
_entity.id
_entity.type
_entity.pdbx_description
1 polymer ?
#
loop_
_entity_poly.entity_id
_entity_poly.type
_entity_poly.pdbx_seq_one_letter_code
_entity_poly.pdbx_strand_id
1 'polypeptide(L)'
;QMLCFFDYDTGFVTDSGLLTYIYCGAAIGVSLLCMLLCRVDKKLCARIETKRNAAAGASALLMCVFLFLCAAALLRDFYLYRNNQPTYFVQASHVTTHLPFAVLTLLFAIVSLIFAIIWLTGEGFPSGTGGLWAIGSVWGISYMIVTFMTYSAVATTEENIFTVGGGAMMLLFLLSEGKLLSGAGGKKALRSTYVFGLPA
;
A
#
# COMPACT_ATOMS: atom_id res chain seq x y z
N GLN A 1 5.25 -3.15 19.40
CA GLN A 1 5.33 -1.91 20.18
C GLN A 1 4.02 -1.64 20.91
N MET A 2 2.87 -1.61 20.22
CA MET A 2 1.53 -1.43 20.83
C MET A 2 1.22 -2.42 21.97
N LEU A 3 1.66 -3.67 21.88
CA LEU A 3 1.34 -4.70 22.88
C LEU A 3 2.12 -4.59 24.20
N CYS A 4 3.28 -3.92 24.20
CA CYS A 4 4.18 -3.92 25.35
C CYS A 4 4.44 -2.53 25.97
N PHE A 5 4.22 -1.46 25.21
CA PHE A 5 4.64 -0.11 25.60
C PHE A 5 3.57 0.95 25.42
N PHE A 6 2.32 0.54 25.20
CA PHE A 6 1.20 1.45 25.03
C PHE A 6 0.33 1.44 26.27
N ASP A 7 0.18 2.59 26.91
CA ASP A 7 -0.76 2.80 28.00
C ASP A 7 -2.14 3.12 27.40
N TYR A 8 -3.05 2.17 27.53
CA TYR A 8 -4.41 2.29 26.99
C TYR A 8 -5.26 3.33 27.74
N ASP A 9 -4.89 3.67 28.97
CA ASP A 9 -5.64 4.63 29.81
C ASP A 9 -5.29 6.07 29.44
N THR A 10 -4.02 6.32 29.12
CA THR A 10 -3.53 7.66 28.76
C THR A 10 -3.39 7.88 27.25
N GLY A 11 -3.38 6.81 26.47
CA GLY A 11 -3.17 6.86 25.01
C GLY A 11 -1.73 7.20 24.61
N PHE A 12 -0.78 7.18 25.54
CA PHE A 12 0.61 7.50 25.28
C PHE A 12 1.51 6.26 25.33
N VAL A 13 2.65 6.32 24.64
CA VAL A 13 3.69 5.31 24.72
C VAL A 13 4.47 5.49 26.01
N THR A 14 4.49 4.46 26.87
CA THR A 14 5.15 4.48 28.19
C THR A 14 6.66 4.22 28.13
N ASP A 15 7.23 4.03 26.93
CA ASP A 15 8.65 3.80 26.75
C ASP A 15 9.46 5.09 26.94
N SER A 16 10.69 4.92 27.44
CA SER A 16 11.69 6.00 27.56
C SER A 16 12.16 6.59 26.21
N GLY A 17 11.55 6.19 25.09
CA GLY A 17 11.87 6.60 23.73
C GLY A 17 13.07 5.87 23.12
N LEU A 18 13.95 5.28 23.91
CA LEU A 18 15.19 4.64 23.42
C LEU A 18 14.89 3.44 22.51
N LEU A 19 13.97 2.56 22.89
CA LEU A 19 13.58 1.38 22.11
C LEU A 19 12.88 1.80 20.81
N THR A 20 12.06 2.82 20.87
CA THR A 20 11.40 3.42 19.69
C THR A 20 12.43 3.95 18.71
N TYR A 21 13.43 4.72 19.18
CA TYR A 21 14.51 5.24 18.30
C TYR A 21 15.34 4.12 17.69
N ILE A 22 15.66 3.05 18.44
CA ILE A 22 16.38 1.89 17.93
C ILE A 22 15.56 1.18 16.85
N TYR A 23 14.27 0.96 17.09
CA TYR A 23 13.38 0.34 16.10
C TYR A 23 13.25 1.19 14.84
N CYS A 24 13.03 2.49 14.97
CA CYS A 24 12.97 3.43 13.85
C CYS A 24 14.29 3.45 13.07
N GLY A 25 15.40 3.54 13.77
CA GLY A 25 16.72 3.52 13.17
C GLY A 25 17.01 2.21 12.44
N ALA A 26 16.62 1.07 13.02
CA ALA A 26 16.76 -0.23 12.38
C ALA A 26 15.87 -0.36 11.13
N ALA A 27 14.61 0.07 11.18
CA ALA A 27 13.70 0.03 10.04
C ALA A 27 14.22 0.89 8.87
N ILE A 28 14.65 2.13 9.16
CA ILE A 28 15.24 3.03 8.16
C ILE A 28 16.55 2.43 7.63
N GLY A 29 17.42 1.91 8.50
CA GLY A 29 18.68 1.29 8.12
C GLY A 29 18.50 0.10 7.20
N VAL A 30 17.57 -0.81 7.51
CA VAL A 30 17.24 -1.97 6.65
C VAL A 30 16.68 -1.50 5.30
N SER A 31 15.78 -0.52 5.30
CA SER A 31 15.20 0.03 4.07
C SER A 31 16.29 0.64 3.16
N LEU A 32 17.19 1.44 3.73
CA LEU A 32 18.33 2.02 3.00
C LEU A 32 19.28 0.93 2.49
N LEU A 33 19.56 -0.09 3.31
CA LEU A 33 20.40 -1.22 2.91
C LEU A 33 19.77 -1.97 1.71
N CYS A 34 18.48 -2.26 1.76
CA CYS A 34 17.74 -2.86 0.65
C CYS A 34 17.85 -2.01 -0.62
N MET A 35 17.67 -0.68 -0.51
CA MET A 35 17.81 0.24 -1.64
C MET A 35 19.23 0.23 -2.24
N LEU A 36 20.26 0.18 -1.40
CA LEU A 36 21.65 0.17 -1.83
C LEU A 36 22.06 -1.16 -2.47
N LEU A 37 21.57 -2.28 -1.91
CA LEU A 37 21.83 -3.61 -2.43
C LEU A 37 21.05 -3.93 -3.70
N CYS A 38 20.02 -3.15 -4.04
CA CYS A 38 19.20 -3.34 -5.22
C CYS A 38 19.98 -3.00 -6.50
N ARG A 39 20.81 -3.94 -6.97
CA ARG A 39 21.54 -3.87 -8.24
C ARG A 39 20.78 -4.62 -9.30
N VAL A 40 20.09 -3.89 -10.17
CA VAL A 40 19.41 -4.49 -11.33
C VAL A 40 20.44 -4.70 -12.44
N ASP A 41 20.65 -5.96 -12.83
CA ASP A 41 21.58 -6.32 -13.89
C ASP A 41 21.10 -5.77 -15.24
N LYS A 42 22.03 -5.25 -16.05
CA LYS A 42 21.73 -4.63 -17.35
C LYS A 42 21.06 -5.60 -18.33
N LYS A 43 21.26 -6.91 -18.15
CA LYS A 43 20.70 -7.97 -19.00
C LYS A 43 19.23 -8.31 -18.66
N LEU A 44 18.75 -8.01 -17.45
CA LEU A 44 17.37 -8.30 -17.00
C LEU A 44 16.32 -7.34 -17.59
N CYS A 45 16.73 -6.37 -18.36
CA CYS A 45 15.84 -5.35 -18.92
C CYS A 45 15.21 -5.73 -20.26
N ALA A 46 15.38 -6.95 -20.69
CA ALA A 46 14.60 -7.49 -21.80
C ALA A 46 13.17 -7.70 -21.29
N ARG A 47 12.23 -7.04 -21.95
CA ARG A 47 10.77 -7.25 -21.98
C ARG A 47 10.29 -8.24 -20.90
N ILE A 48 9.43 -7.82 -20.01
CA ILE A 48 8.75 -8.72 -19.09
C ILE A 48 8.02 -9.74 -19.94
N GLU A 49 8.64 -10.89 -20.14
CA GLU A 49 7.98 -12.03 -20.75
C GLU A 49 6.96 -12.52 -19.73
N THR A 50 5.71 -12.48 -20.09
CA THR A 50 4.59 -12.99 -19.32
C THR A 50 4.62 -14.51 -19.33
N LYS A 51 5.57 -15.08 -18.60
CA LYS A 51 5.54 -16.50 -18.26
C LYS A 51 4.68 -16.67 -17.02
N ARG A 52 3.99 -17.79 -16.96
CA ARG A 52 3.25 -18.21 -15.77
C ARG A 52 4.12 -18.03 -14.52
N ASN A 53 3.67 -17.16 -13.61
CA ASN A 53 4.35 -16.89 -12.35
C ASN A 53 3.38 -17.11 -11.19
N ALA A 54 3.41 -18.33 -10.63
CA ALA A 54 2.52 -18.71 -9.55
C ALA A 54 2.71 -17.84 -8.29
N ALA A 55 3.95 -17.42 -7.99
CA ALA A 55 4.21 -16.58 -6.82
C ALA A 55 3.60 -15.17 -6.98
N ALA A 56 3.78 -14.54 -8.15
CA ALA A 56 3.17 -13.25 -8.43
C ALA A 56 1.64 -13.34 -8.46
N GLY A 57 1.09 -14.40 -9.04
CA GLY A 57 -0.36 -14.64 -9.04
C GLY A 57 -0.93 -14.86 -7.63
N ALA A 58 -0.24 -15.63 -6.79
CA ALA A 58 -0.66 -15.86 -5.41
C ALA A 58 -0.58 -14.58 -4.57
N SER A 59 0.47 -13.76 -4.71
CA SER A 59 0.59 -12.48 -4.01
C SER A 59 -0.48 -11.48 -4.44
N ALA A 60 -0.82 -11.42 -5.73
CA ALA A 60 -1.90 -10.57 -6.24
C ALA A 60 -3.28 -11.04 -5.76
N LEU A 61 -3.52 -12.35 -5.64
CA LEU A 61 -4.73 -12.88 -5.02
C LEU A 61 -4.84 -12.51 -3.54
N LEU A 62 -3.75 -12.65 -2.80
CA LEU A 62 -3.70 -12.26 -1.40
C LEU A 62 -3.99 -10.76 -1.24
N MET A 63 -3.37 -9.91 -2.05
CA MET A 63 -3.65 -8.48 -2.09
C MET A 63 -5.12 -8.19 -2.40
N CYS A 64 -5.72 -8.90 -3.37
CA CYS A 64 -7.13 -8.78 -3.70
C CYS A 64 -8.03 -9.06 -2.48
N VAL A 65 -7.77 -10.14 -1.75
CA VAL A 65 -8.53 -10.51 -0.54
C VAL A 65 -8.43 -9.41 0.52
N PHE A 66 -7.23 -8.90 0.80
CA PHE A 66 -7.05 -7.82 1.76
C PHE A 66 -7.73 -6.51 1.34
N LEU A 67 -7.72 -6.17 0.05
CA LEU A 67 -8.42 -5.00 -0.47
C LEU A 67 -9.95 -5.16 -0.32
N PHE A 68 -10.51 -6.34 -0.55
CA PHE A 68 -11.93 -6.60 -0.30
C PHE A 68 -12.29 -6.48 1.18
N LEU A 69 -11.47 -7.01 2.09
CA LEU A 69 -11.68 -6.87 3.53
C LEU A 69 -11.59 -5.40 3.96
N CYS A 70 -10.62 -4.65 3.43
CA CYS A 70 -10.48 -3.22 3.69
C CYS A 70 -11.71 -2.44 3.22
N ALA A 71 -12.18 -2.70 1.99
CA ALA A 71 -13.38 -2.07 1.45
C ALA A 71 -14.63 -2.39 2.29
N ALA A 72 -14.78 -3.64 2.74
CA ALA A 72 -15.87 -4.05 3.61
C ALA A 72 -15.84 -3.34 4.96
N ALA A 73 -14.64 -3.16 5.56
CA ALA A 73 -14.46 -2.42 6.80
C ALA A 73 -14.85 -0.93 6.62
N LEU A 74 -14.39 -0.29 5.55
CA LEU A 74 -14.74 1.10 5.24
C LEU A 74 -16.24 1.30 5.02
N LEU A 75 -16.89 0.39 4.30
CA LEU A 75 -18.35 0.41 4.08
C LEU A 75 -19.12 0.19 5.38
N ARG A 76 -18.64 -0.72 6.24
CA ARG A 76 -19.20 -0.94 7.57
C ARG A 76 -19.14 0.32 8.42
N ASP A 77 -18.00 0.98 8.47
CA ASP A 77 -17.82 2.20 9.25
C ASP A 77 -18.73 3.33 8.75
N PHE A 78 -18.85 3.48 7.43
CA PHE A 78 -19.79 4.42 6.84
C PHE A 78 -21.25 4.09 7.19
N TYR A 79 -21.64 2.82 7.16
CA TYR A 79 -22.99 2.36 7.53
C TYR A 79 -23.31 2.63 9.01
N LEU A 80 -22.38 2.33 9.92
CA LEU A 80 -22.52 2.58 11.34
C LEU A 80 -22.70 4.08 11.62
N TYR A 81 -21.89 4.91 10.99
CA TYR A 81 -21.99 6.36 11.09
C TYR A 81 -23.35 6.87 10.63
N ARG A 82 -23.82 6.40 9.48
CA ARG A 82 -25.14 6.80 8.93
C ARG A 82 -26.30 6.46 9.86
N ASN A 83 -26.17 5.41 10.65
CA ASN A 83 -27.18 4.94 11.60
C ASN A 83 -26.97 5.49 13.00
N ASN A 84 -26.15 6.53 13.20
CA ASN A 84 -25.81 7.15 14.49
C ASN A 84 -25.31 6.13 15.54
N GLN A 85 -24.67 5.07 15.11
CA GLN A 85 -24.01 4.11 15.99
C GLN A 85 -22.57 4.54 16.28
N PRO A 86 -22.02 4.25 17.48
CA PRO A 86 -20.65 4.62 17.81
C PRO A 86 -19.67 3.94 16.86
N THR A 87 -18.88 4.74 16.15
CA THR A 87 -17.76 4.29 15.33
C THR A 87 -16.48 4.40 16.13
N TYR A 88 -15.71 3.33 16.20
CA TYR A 88 -14.54 3.23 17.08
C TYR A 88 -13.37 4.13 16.69
N PHE A 89 -13.29 4.64 15.45
CA PHE A 89 -12.03 5.16 14.94
C PHE A 89 -12.07 6.53 14.27
N VAL A 90 -13.21 7.19 14.11
CA VAL A 90 -13.23 8.38 13.23
C VAL A 90 -14.08 9.49 13.80
N GLN A 91 -13.49 10.69 13.81
CA GLN A 91 -14.29 11.92 13.95
C GLN A 91 -15.31 11.98 12.80
N ALA A 92 -16.54 12.34 13.14
CA ALA A 92 -17.69 12.36 12.24
C ALA A 92 -17.45 13.06 10.89
N SER A 93 -16.56 14.04 10.84
CA SER A 93 -16.21 14.80 9.64
C SER A 93 -15.48 14.01 8.56
N HIS A 94 -14.81 12.88 8.91
CA HIS A 94 -13.99 12.13 7.98
C HIS A 94 -14.66 10.87 7.43
N VAL A 95 -15.74 10.40 8.04
CA VAL A 95 -16.43 9.16 7.62
C VAL A 95 -17.04 9.27 6.22
N THR A 96 -17.42 10.48 5.82
CA THR A 96 -17.95 10.72 4.46
C THR A 96 -16.93 10.43 3.37
N THR A 97 -15.62 10.52 3.65
CA THR A 97 -14.54 10.20 2.71
C THR A 97 -14.34 8.70 2.56
N HIS A 98 -14.84 7.88 3.50
CA HIS A 98 -14.72 6.43 3.45
C HIS A 98 -15.49 5.80 2.29
N LEU A 99 -16.64 6.38 1.92
CA LEU A 99 -17.44 5.84 0.82
C LEU A 99 -16.71 5.90 -0.53
N PRO A 100 -16.24 7.07 -1.02
CA PRO A 100 -15.52 7.13 -2.28
C PRO A 100 -14.22 6.34 -2.24
N PHE A 101 -13.54 6.31 -1.09
CA PHE A 101 -12.33 5.52 -0.94
C PHE A 101 -12.61 4.01 -0.95
N ALA A 102 -13.72 3.54 -0.36
CA ALA A 102 -14.14 2.15 -0.43
C ALA A 102 -14.47 1.71 -1.87
N VAL A 103 -15.15 2.56 -2.65
CA VAL A 103 -15.42 2.29 -4.07
C VAL A 103 -14.12 2.15 -4.86
N LEU A 104 -13.17 3.06 -4.65
CA LEU A 104 -11.86 3.00 -5.31
C LEU A 104 -11.06 1.77 -4.89
N THR A 105 -11.15 1.36 -3.62
CA THR A 105 -10.52 0.14 -3.08
C THR A 105 -11.12 -1.11 -3.74
N LEU A 106 -12.44 -1.16 -3.95
CA LEU A 106 -13.09 -2.25 -4.68
C LEU A 106 -12.65 -2.31 -6.14
N LEU A 107 -12.56 -1.16 -6.82
CA LEU A 107 -12.05 -1.12 -8.19
C LEU A 107 -10.62 -1.64 -8.28
N PHE A 108 -9.76 -1.26 -7.35
CA PHE A 108 -8.38 -1.76 -7.31
C PHE A 108 -8.31 -3.25 -6.97
N ALA A 109 -9.20 -3.76 -6.10
CA ALA A 109 -9.30 -5.19 -5.82
C ALA A 109 -9.66 -6.00 -7.09
N ILE A 110 -10.60 -5.50 -7.90
CA ILE A 110 -10.97 -6.12 -9.18
C ILE A 110 -9.79 -6.13 -10.15
N VAL A 111 -9.07 -5.02 -10.26
CA VAL A 111 -7.86 -4.94 -11.11
C VAL A 111 -6.80 -5.94 -10.62
N SER A 112 -6.56 -6.01 -9.32
CA SER A 112 -5.63 -6.98 -8.72
C SER A 112 -6.02 -8.42 -9.03
N LEU A 113 -7.33 -8.74 -9.01
CA LEU A 113 -7.84 -10.06 -9.39
C LEU A 113 -7.57 -10.38 -10.86
N ILE A 114 -7.78 -9.43 -11.77
CA ILE A 114 -7.49 -9.61 -13.19
C ILE A 114 -6.00 -9.93 -13.40
N PHE A 115 -5.12 -9.17 -12.76
CA PHE A 115 -3.67 -9.42 -12.84
C PHE A 115 -3.27 -10.77 -12.22
N ALA A 116 -3.90 -11.16 -11.11
CA ALA A 116 -3.69 -12.47 -10.49
C ALA A 116 -4.02 -13.61 -11.47
N ILE A 117 -5.15 -13.51 -12.16
CA ILE A 117 -5.56 -14.50 -13.16
C ILE A 117 -4.55 -14.55 -14.32
N ILE A 118 -4.15 -13.41 -14.86
CA ILE A 118 -3.17 -13.34 -15.96
C ILE A 118 -1.84 -14.00 -15.56
N TRP A 119 -1.33 -13.74 -14.34
CA TRP A 119 -0.09 -14.36 -13.88
C TRP A 119 -0.21 -15.86 -13.60
N LEU A 120 -1.38 -16.33 -13.15
CA LEU A 120 -1.63 -17.74 -12.89
C LEU A 120 -1.83 -18.54 -14.19
N THR A 121 -2.54 -17.98 -15.18
CA THR A 121 -2.77 -18.62 -16.47
C THR A 121 -1.53 -18.59 -17.37
N GLY A 122 -0.71 -17.54 -17.24
CA GLY A 122 0.44 -17.29 -18.09
C GLY A 122 0.07 -16.79 -19.48
N GLU A 123 -1.19 -16.38 -19.68
CA GLU A 123 -1.62 -15.66 -20.86
C GLU A 123 -0.94 -14.31 -20.89
N GLY A 124 -0.39 -13.91 -22.05
CA GLY A 124 0.30 -12.64 -22.20
C GLY A 124 -0.61 -11.46 -21.86
N PHE A 125 -0.04 -10.37 -21.34
CA PHE A 125 -0.82 -9.15 -21.07
C PHE A 125 -1.46 -8.63 -22.37
N PRO A 126 -2.79 -8.55 -22.46
CA PRO A 126 -3.44 -7.89 -23.58
C PRO A 126 -2.93 -6.43 -23.70
N SER A 127 -2.83 -5.94 -24.93
CA SER A 127 -2.42 -4.56 -25.17
C SER A 127 -3.36 -3.59 -24.43
N GLY A 128 -2.81 -2.78 -23.53
CA GLY A 128 -3.59 -1.80 -22.73
C GLY A 128 -3.86 -2.18 -21.27
N THR A 129 -3.70 -3.45 -20.86
CA THR A 129 -3.90 -3.85 -19.45
C THR A 129 -2.94 -3.14 -18.49
N GLY A 130 -1.74 -2.77 -18.94
CA GLY A 130 -0.82 -1.94 -18.14
C GLY A 130 -1.43 -0.62 -17.67
N GLY A 131 -2.36 -0.04 -18.47
CA GLY A 131 -3.10 1.16 -18.07
C GLY A 131 -4.07 0.95 -16.92
N LEU A 132 -4.62 -0.26 -16.75
CA LEU A 132 -5.51 -0.57 -15.63
C LEU A 132 -4.77 -0.50 -14.28
N TRP A 133 -3.47 -0.76 -14.26
CA TRP A 133 -2.65 -0.63 -13.06
C TRP A 133 -2.54 0.82 -12.56
N ALA A 134 -2.85 1.81 -13.41
CA ALA A 134 -2.94 3.21 -12.98
C ALA A 134 -4.00 3.42 -11.89
N ILE A 135 -5.04 2.58 -11.83
CA ILE A 135 -6.05 2.59 -10.77
C ILE A 135 -5.38 2.35 -9.40
N GLY A 136 -4.38 1.47 -9.31
CA GLY A 136 -3.60 1.26 -8.10
C GLY A 136 -2.83 2.51 -7.67
N SER A 137 -2.29 3.28 -8.63
CA SER A 137 -1.62 4.55 -8.33
C SER A 137 -2.59 5.60 -7.82
N VAL A 138 -3.78 5.70 -8.41
CA VAL A 138 -4.84 6.61 -7.94
C VAL A 138 -5.33 6.19 -6.54
N TRP A 139 -5.48 4.88 -6.31
CA TRP A 139 -5.80 4.35 -4.98
C TRP A 139 -4.72 4.73 -3.96
N GLY A 140 -3.44 4.58 -4.28
CA GLY A 140 -2.33 4.95 -3.41
C GLY A 140 -2.33 6.45 -3.06
N ILE A 141 -2.60 7.33 -4.03
CA ILE A 141 -2.76 8.78 -3.78
C ILE A 141 -3.94 9.03 -2.83
N SER A 142 -5.09 8.41 -3.10
CA SER A 142 -6.28 8.54 -2.26
C SER A 142 -6.05 8.02 -0.85
N TYR A 143 -5.34 6.90 -0.71
CA TYR A 143 -4.91 6.36 0.58
C TYR A 143 -4.07 7.38 1.37
N MET A 144 -3.08 8.00 0.72
CA MET A 144 -2.26 9.04 1.36
C MET A 144 -3.10 10.24 1.80
N ILE A 145 -4.04 10.70 0.98
CA ILE A 145 -4.93 11.82 1.32
C ILE A 145 -5.80 11.47 2.54
N VAL A 146 -6.47 10.31 2.51
CA VAL A 146 -7.32 9.86 3.62
C VAL A 146 -6.52 9.67 4.90
N THR A 147 -5.34 9.04 4.80
CA THR A 147 -4.43 8.86 5.93
C THR A 147 -4.00 10.22 6.51
N PHE A 148 -3.59 11.16 5.67
CA PHE A 148 -3.19 12.48 6.11
C PHE A 148 -4.36 13.24 6.79
N MET A 149 -5.56 13.19 6.22
CA MET A 149 -6.75 13.80 6.82
C MET A 149 -7.09 13.20 8.18
N THR A 150 -6.96 11.88 8.32
CA THR A 150 -7.25 11.18 9.57
C THR A 150 -6.23 11.52 10.65
N TYR A 151 -4.96 11.53 10.31
CA TYR A 151 -3.88 11.72 11.27
C TYR A 151 -3.58 13.18 11.59
N SER A 152 -3.88 14.14 10.72
CA SER A 152 -3.74 15.55 11.04
C SER A 152 -4.70 16.02 12.14
N ALA A 153 -5.76 15.26 12.39
CA ALA A 153 -6.73 15.53 13.45
C ALA A 153 -6.35 14.94 14.82
N VAL A 154 -5.37 14.04 14.89
CA VAL A 154 -4.96 13.34 16.12
C VAL A 154 -3.46 13.53 16.34
N ALA A 155 -3.09 14.08 17.49
CA ALA A 155 -1.72 14.49 17.82
C ALA A 155 -0.74 13.34 18.17
N THR A 156 -1.00 12.09 17.80
CA THR A 156 -0.11 10.96 18.05
C THR A 156 0.94 10.87 16.95
N THR A 157 2.18 11.23 17.27
CA THR A 157 3.18 11.63 16.29
C THR A 157 4.02 10.51 15.70
N GLU A 158 4.30 9.44 16.42
CA GLU A 158 5.32 8.47 15.98
C GLU A 158 4.77 7.37 15.04
N GLU A 159 3.61 6.82 15.33
CA GLU A 159 2.98 5.80 14.47
C GLU A 159 2.57 6.36 13.11
N ASN A 160 2.22 7.63 13.08
CA ASN A 160 1.79 8.33 11.88
C ASN A 160 2.92 8.47 10.86
N ILE A 161 4.16 8.68 11.32
CA ILE A 161 5.34 8.81 10.44
C ILE A 161 5.57 7.51 9.68
N PHE A 162 5.45 6.35 10.35
CA PHE A 162 5.61 5.05 9.67
C PHE A 162 4.49 4.76 8.70
N THR A 163 3.24 5.05 9.09
CA THR A 163 2.09 4.83 8.22
C THR A 163 2.15 5.72 6.97
N VAL A 164 2.51 6.99 7.14
CA VAL A 164 2.67 7.92 6.01
C VAL A 164 3.89 7.55 5.17
N GLY A 165 5.02 7.22 5.81
CA GLY A 165 6.23 6.79 5.12
C GLY A 165 6.04 5.50 4.32
N GLY A 166 5.44 4.48 4.91
CA GLY A 166 5.09 3.22 4.24
C GLY A 166 4.11 3.43 3.10
N GLY A 167 3.08 4.26 3.31
CA GLY A 167 2.13 4.64 2.26
C GLY A 167 2.79 5.35 1.08
N ALA A 168 3.74 6.25 1.34
CA ALA A 168 4.51 6.94 0.30
C ALA A 168 5.39 5.94 -0.51
N MET A 169 6.06 5.01 0.16
CA MET A 169 6.85 3.97 -0.49
C MET A 169 5.97 3.06 -1.34
N MET A 170 4.82 2.63 -0.81
CA MET A 170 3.84 1.84 -1.54
C MET A 170 3.31 2.58 -2.79
N LEU A 171 3.02 3.87 -2.68
CA LEU A 171 2.60 4.69 -3.82
C LEU A 171 3.69 4.74 -4.90
N LEU A 172 4.95 4.97 -4.51
CA LEU A 172 6.08 4.99 -5.44
C LEU A 172 6.30 3.61 -6.09
N PHE A 173 6.09 2.53 -5.34
CA PHE A 173 6.11 1.17 -5.86
C PHE A 173 5.02 0.98 -6.92
N LEU A 174 3.75 1.29 -6.62
CA LEU A 174 2.63 1.14 -7.55
C LEU A 174 2.82 1.98 -8.83
N LEU A 175 3.34 3.21 -8.71
CA LEU A 175 3.68 4.06 -9.84
C LEU A 175 4.78 3.45 -10.71
N SER A 176 5.82 2.89 -10.07
CA SER A 176 6.95 2.28 -10.77
C SER A 176 6.55 0.99 -11.47
N GLU A 177 5.72 0.18 -10.81
CA GLU A 177 5.17 -1.05 -11.37
C GLU A 177 4.22 -0.75 -12.53
N GLY A 178 3.36 0.26 -12.40
CA GLY A 178 2.51 0.73 -13.50
C GLY A 178 3.30 1.15 -14.74
N LYS A 179 4.41 1.88 -14.57
CA LYS A 179 5.33 2.22 -15.67
C LYS A 179 5.98 0.99 -16.29
N LEU A 180 6.31 0.01 -15.45
CA LEU A 180 6.93 -1.24 -15.91
C LEU A 180 5.94 -2.06 -16.75
N LEU A 181 4.71 -2.24 -16.25
CA LEU A 181 3.64 -3.01 -16.92
C LEU A 181 3.13 -2.33 -18.20
N SER A 182 3.12 -0.99 -18.23
CA SER A 182 2.77 -0.23 -19.45
C SER A 182 3.88 -0.19 -20.50
N GLY A 183 5.07 -0.73 -20.19
CA GLY A 183 6.24 -0.69 -21.08
C GLY A 183 6.91 0.69 -21.20
N ALA A 184 6.43 1.70 -20.48
CA ALA A 184 6.89 3.09 -20.61
C ALA A 184 8.21 3.39 -19.89
N GLY A 185 8.67 2.49 -19.00
CA GLY A 185 9.73 2.85 -18.05
C GLY A 185 11.11 2.24 -18.26
N GLY A 186 11.25 1.21 -19.07
CA GLY A 186 12.53 0.53 -19.32
C GLY A 186 13.30 0.16 -18.04
N LYS A 187 14.64 0.28 -18.10
CA LYS A 187 15.54 -0.06 -16.98
C LYS A 187 15.31 0.74 -15.70
N LYS A 188 14.93 2.02 -15.85
CA LYS A 188 14.71 2.89 -14.69
C LYS A 188 13.48 2.48 -13.89
N ALA A 189 12.40 2.09 -14.57
CA ALA A 189 11.19 1.62 -13.91
C ALA A 189 11.44 0.31 -13.15
N LEU A 190 12.13 -0.66 -13.75
CA LEU A 190 12.47 -1.91 -13.08
C LEU A 190 13.28 -1.67 -11.81
N ARG A 191 14.31 -0.83 -11.88
CA ARG A 191 15.12 -0.47 -10.69
C ARG A 191 14.26 0.22 -9.61
N SER A 192 13.40 1.17 -9.99
CA SER A 192 12.55 1.86 -9.02
C SER A 192 11.52 0.93 -8.39
N THR A 193 10.97 -0.03 -9.14
CA THR A 193 10.06 -1.04 -8.58
C THR A 193 10.74 -1.86 -7.48
N TYR A 194 11.97 -2.31 -7.68
CA TYR A 194 12.70 -3.02 -6.63
C TYR A 194 13.10 -2.12 -5.46
N VAL A 195 13.55 -0.90 -5.73
CA VAL A 195 13.97 0.06 -4.69
C VAL A 195 12.82 0.42 -3.77
N PHE A 196 11.63 0.64 -4.30
CA PHE A 196 10.46 1.03 -3.50
C PHE A 196 9.66 -0.17 -3.01
N GLY A 197 9.66 -1.29 -3.71
CA GLY A 197 8.89 -2.48 -3.33
C GLY A 197 9.53 -3.32 -2.22
N LEU A 198 10.85 -3.24 -2.00
CA LEU A 198 11.50 -3.98 -0.93
C LEU A 198 11.26 -3.37 0.47
N PRO A 199 11.24 -2.03 0.64
CA PRO A 199 10.95 -1.42 1.93
C PRO A 199 9.45 -1.14 2.18
N ALA A 200 8.58 -1.24 1.16
CA ALA A 200 7.14 -1.07 1.29
C ALA A 200 6.47 -2.30 1.91
#